data_5cf37afe9dab24a3b65d1621b9f51e0b
#
_entry.id   5cf37afe9dab24a3b65d1621b9f51e0b
#
_cell.length_a   1.000
_cell.length_b   1.000
_cell.length_c   1.000
_cell.angle_alpha   90.00
_cell.angle_beta   90.00
_cell.angle_gamma   90.00
#
_symmetry.space_group_name_H-M   'P 1'
#
loop_
_entity.id
_entity.type
_entity.pdbx_description
1 polymer ?
#
loop_
_entity_poly.entity_id
_entity_poly.type
_entity_poly.pdbx_seq_one_letter_code
_entity_poly.pdbx_strand_id
1 'polypeptide(L)'
;MTTPGKASDLLAQIPKSEKKGLPPVHLWNPDFCGDIDMRIARDGSWFYMGTPIGRKPMVKLFSTIIRRDGDDYFLITPVEKVGIRVDDAPFVAVSLQVEGEGEAQVLRFTTNVEDETIAGAEHPLRVALDAQTQEPSPYVHVRSNLEALIHRNVFYQLVELAVPREIGGKTWLGVWSGGQFFPIGLQPD
;
A
#
# COMPACT_ATOMS: atom_id res chain seq x y z
N MET A 1 32.51 1.41 3.82
CA MET A 1 31.07 1.40 4.09
C MET A 1 30.59 2.78 4.46
N THR A 2 29.70 3.35 3.69
CA THR A 2 29.10 4.63 4.04
C THR A 2 28.05 4.40 5.12
N THR A 3 28.13 5.13 6.23
CA THR A 3 27.10 5.08 7.28
C THR A 3 25.80 5.66 6.71
N PRO A 4 24.66 4.98 6.89
CA PRO A 4 23.40 5.56 6.42
C PRO A 4 23.13 6.89 7.11
N GLY A 5 22.66 7.86 6.33
CA GLY A 5 22.30 9.17 6.84
C GLY A 5 21.17 9.11 7.85
N LYS A 6 21.02 10.17 8.63
CA LYS A 6 19.86 10.32 9.50
C LYS A 6 18.60 10.54 8.67
N ALA A 7 17.43 10.19 9.23
CA ALA A 7 16.15 10.37 8.54
C ALA A 7 15.95 11.80 8.03
N SER A 8 16.39 12.82 8.80
CA SER A 8 16.33 14.22 8.39
C SER A 8 17.18 14.53 7.16
N ASP A 9 18.31 13.83 6.98
CA ASP A 9 19.18 14.01 5.83
C ASP A 9 18.51 13.50 4.55
N LEU A 10 17.76 12.41 4.64
CA LEU A 10 16.99 11.87 3.51
C LEU A 10 15.93 12.88 3.03
N LEU A 11 15.23 13.52 3.95
CA LEU A 11 14.22 14.53 3.61
C LEU A 11 14.85 15.71 2.86
N ALA A 12 16.04 16.14 3.27
CA ALA A 12 16.76 17.24 2.60
C ALA A 12 17.23 16.87 1.19
N GLN A 13 17.40 15.58 0.90
CA GLN A 13 17.88 15.09 -0.39
C GLN A 13 16.74 14.90 -1.41
N ILE A 14 15.49 14.97 -0.98
CA ILE A 14 14.34 14.83 -1.89
C ILE A 14 14.26 16.09 -2.75
N PRO A 15 14.35 15.96 -4.09
CA PRO A 15 14.25 17.12 -4.96
C PRO A 15 12.89 17.80 -4.82
N LYS A 16 12.90 19.13 -4.72
CA LYS A 16 11.68 19.92 -4.82
C LYS A 16 11.23 19.87 -6.27
N SER A 17 10.14 19.18 -6.53
CA SER A 17 9.56 19.13 -7.87
C SER A 17 8.67 20.34 -8.08
N GLU A 18 8.94 21.11 -9.13
CA GLU A 18 8.02 22.14 -9.60
C GLU A 18 6.79 21.54 -10.30
N LYS A 19 6.86 20.27 -10.66
CA LYS A 19 5.75 19.54 -11.27
C LYS A 19 4.99 18.75 -10.19
N LYS A 20 3.68 18.85 -10.22
CA LYS A 20 2.83 17.99 -9.39
C LYS A 20 3.08 16.53 -9.75
N GLY A 21 3.48 15.72 -8.78
CA GLY A 21 3.72 14.30 -8.98
C GLY A 21 4.68 13.72 -7.96
N LEU A 22 4.79 12.40 -8.02
CA LEU A 22 5.70 11.66 -7.14
C LEU A 22 7.14 11.73 -7.67
N PRO A 23 8.15 11.73 -6.77
CA PRO A 23 9.54 11.64 -7.20
C PRO A 23 9.78 10.38 -8.04
N PRO A 24 10.61 10.45 -9.09
CA PRO A 24 10.87 9.31 -9.97
C PRO A 24 11.89 8.34 -9.36
N VAL A 25 11.53 7.70 -8.24
CA VAL A 25 12.44 6.81 -7.50
C VAL A 25 12.95 5.63 -8.34
N HIS A 26 12.19 5.22 -9.36
CA HIS A 26 12.59 4.14 -10.27
C HIS A 26 13.80 4.52 -11.14
N LEU A 27 14.09 5.81 -11.30
CA LEU A 27 15.25 6.31 -12.05
C LEU A 27 16.50 6.52 -11.18
N TRP A 28 16.35 6.44 -9.86
CA TRP A 28 17.44 6.69 -8.92
C TRP A 28 18.08 5.37 -8.49
N ASN A 29 19.34 5.19 -8.80
CA ASN A 29 20.08 3.96 -8.49
C ASN A 29 21.40 4.27 -7.77
N PRO A 30 21.37 4.98 -6.63
CA PRO A 30 22.57 5.15 -5.82
C PRO A 30 22.98 3.83 -5.18
N ASP A 31 24.20 3.75 -4.71
CA ASP A 31 24.70 2.58 -3.99
C ASP A 31 23.91 2.37 -2.70
N PHE A 32 23.76 1.09 -2.33
CA PHE A 32 23.12 0.74 -1.08
C PHE A 32 23.97 1.20 0.11
N CYS A 33 23.39 2.02 0.98
CA CYS A 33 24.07 2.66 2.10
C CYS A 33 23.89 1.92 3.43
N GLY A 34 23.15 0.82 3.44
CA GLY A 34 22.81 0.07 4.65
C GLY A 34 21.38 0.31 5.12
N ASP A 35 20.99 -0.39 6.18
CA ASP A 35 19.66 -0.26 6.77
C ASP A 35 19.64 0.86 7.79
N ILE A 36 18.49 1.57 7.87
CA ILE A 36 18.21 2.49 8.98
C ILE A 36 17.15 1.87 9.88
N ASP A 37 17.12 2.28 11.14
CA ASP A 37 16.11 1.80 12.08
C ASP A 37 14.78 2.55 11.88
N MET A 38 14.14 2.24 10.77
CA MET A 38 12.83 2.75 10.41
C MET A 38 11.91 1.59 10.08
N ARG A 39 10.69 1.61 10.64
CA ARG A 39 9.72 0.53 10.47
C ARG A 39 8.34 1.09 10.18
N ILE A 40 7.66 0.47 9.24
CA ILE A 40 6.23 0.68 8.99
C ILE A 40 5.50 -0.52 9.58
N ALA A 41 4.72 -0.29 10.63
CA ALA A 41 3.93 -1.32 11.28
C ALA A 41 2.70 -1.69 10.42
N ARG A 42 2.09 -2.82 10.72
CA ARG A 42 0.92 -3.32 10.01
C ARG A 42 -0.27 -2.33 10.04
N ASP A 43 -0.41 -1.58 11.12
CA ASP A 43 -1.47 -0.57 11.27
C ASP A 43 -1.21 0.74 10.51
N GLY A 44 -0.06 0.83 9.83
CA GLY A 44 0.36 2.01 9.07
C GLY A 44 1.20 3.01 9.87
N SER A 45 1.46 2.76 11.15
CA SER A 45 2.31 3.62 11.97
C SER A 45 3.77 3.51 11.55
N TRP A 46 4.44 4.66 11.49
CA TRP A 46 5.87 4.73 11.18
C TRP A 46 6.67 4.97 12.45
N PHE A 47 7.77 4.24 12.60
CA PHE A 47 8.69 4.35 13.72
C PHE A 47 10.09 4.66 13.24
N TYR A 48 10.78 5.55 13.93
CA TYR A 48 12.19 5.82 13.73
C TYR A 48 12.92 5.70 15.07
N MET A 49 13.95 4.86 15.12
CA MET A 49 14.71 4.56 16.36
C MET A 49 13.78 4.13 17.51
N GLY A 50 12.73 3.35 17.19
CA GLY A 50 11.76 2.85 18.15
C GLY A 50 10.69 3.87 18.60
N THR A 51 10.74 5.10 18.10
CA THR A 51 9.80 6.17 18.44
C THR A 51 8.82 6.42 17.30
N PRO A 52 7.51 6.51 17.59
CA PRO A 52 6.54 6.83 16.56
C PRO A 52 6.79 8.21 15.93
N ILE A 53 6.68 8.28 14.61
CA ILE A 53 6.76 9.56 13.89
C ILE A 53 5.37 10.19 13.93
N GLY A 54 5.18 11.22 14.77
CA GLY A 54 3.90 11.86 14.97
C GLY A 54 3.52 12.90 13.91
N ARG A 55 4.48 13.38 13.12
CA ARG A 55 4.24 14.41 12.11
C ARG A 55 3.77 13.78 10.81
N LYS A 56 2.47 13.90 10.50
CA LYS A 56 1.87 13.38 9.28
C LYS A 56 2.53 13.89 7.99
N PRO A 57 2.88 15.20 7.86
CA PRO A 57 3.57 15.66 6.65
C PRO A 57 4.93 14.99 6.43
N MET A 58 5.64 14.66 7.50
CA MET A 58 6.92 13.95 7.42
C MET A 58 6.73 12.51 6.92
N VAL A 59 5.77 11.80 7.48
CA VAL A 59 5.41 10.44 7.04
C VAL A 59 4.98 10.45 5.57
N LYS A 60 4.16 11.40 5.19
CA LYS A 60 3.72 11.54 3.79
C LYS A 60 4.91 11.77 2.85
N LEU A 61 5.87 12.61 3.26
CA LEU A 61 7.06 12.88 2.45
C LEU A 61 7.95 11.65 2.31
N PHE A 62 8.22 10.91 3.38
CA PHE A 62 8.94 9.64 3.32
C PHE A 62 8.22 8.62 2.43
N SER A 63 6.90 8.57 2.49
CA SER A 63 6.13 7.63 1.68
C SER A 63 6.32 7.83 0.19
N THR A 64 6.64 9.04 -0.25
CA THR A 64 6.86 9.35 -1.67
C THR A 64 8.14 8.74 -2.23
N ILE A 65 9.08 8.35 -1.37
CA ILE A 65 10.37 7.79 -1.80
C ILE A 65 10.54 6.31 -1.45
N ILE A 66 9.47 5.62 -1.12
CA ILE A 66 9.49 4.17 -0.92
C ILE A 66 9.67 3.48 -2.27
N ARG A 67 10.61 2.51 -2.32
CA ARG A 67 10.73 1.59 -3.44
C ARG A 67 10.86 0.17 -2.91
N ARG A 68 10.21 -0.77 -3.56
CA ARG A 68 10.33 -2.20 -3.27
C ARG A 68 11.14 -2.86 -4.36
N ASP A 69 12.25 -3.50 -3.97
CA ASP A 69 13.08 -4.31 -4.86
C ASP A 69 13.00 -5.76 -4.36
N GLY A 70 12.32 -6.62 -5.12
CA GLY A 70 12.01 -7.97 -4.67
C GLY A 70 11.08 -7.95 -3.45
N ASP A 71 11.53 -8.52 -2.34
CA ASP A 71 10.79 -8.53 -1.08
C ASP A 71 11.26 -7.45 -0.10
N ASP A 72 12.28 -6.67 -0.47
CA ASP A 72 12.88 -5.67 0.39
C ASP A 72 12.39 -4.27 0.06
N TYR A 73 12.23 -3.45 1.09
CA TYR A 73 11.78 -2.07 0.97
C TYR A 73 12.90 -1.09 1.30
N PHE A 74 12.93 -0.02 0.54
CA PHE A 74 13.95 1.02 0.63
C PHE A 74 13.33 2.40 0.60
N LEU A 75 14.02 3.36 1.23
CA LEU A 75 13.84 4.78 0.94
C LEU A 75 14.97 5.19 0.00
N ILE A 76 14.61 5.79 -1.12
CA ILE A 76 15.56 6.15 -2.18
C ILE A 76 15.51 7.64 -2.45
N THR A 77 16.69 8.25 -2.46
CA THR A 77 16.92 9.60 -2.93
C THR A 77 17.91 9.54 -4.11
N PRO A 78 18.18 10.64 -4.81
CA PRO A 78 19.20 10.61 -5.86
C PRO A 78 20.61 10.20 -5.38
N VAL A 79 20.90 10.31 -4.08
CA VAL A 79 22.24 10.08 -3.52
C VAL A 79 22.33 8.94 -2.53
N GLU A 80 21.20 8.47 -1.96
CA GLU A 80 21.19 7.41 -0.96
C GLU A 80 20.10 6.38 -1.21
N LYS A 81 20.44 5.11 -0.92
CA LYS A 81 19.50 4.00 -0.87
C LYS A 81 19.63 3.34 0.50
N VAL A 82 18.61 3.45 1.33
CA VAL A 82 18.60 2.88 2.68
C VAL A 82 17.47 1.87 2.86
N GLY A 83 17.75 0.75 3.52
CA GLY A 83 16.77 -0.27 3.80
C GLY A 83 15.89 0.12 5.00
N ILE A 84 14.62 -0.23 4.92
CA ILE A 84 13.65 -0.08 6.00
C ILE A 84 12.91 -1.39 6.22
N ARG A 85 12.23 -1.52 7.36
CA ARG A 85 11.36 -2.66 7.65
C ARG A 85 9.91 -2.30 7.40
N VAL A 86 9.20 -3.19 6.72
CA VAL A 86 7.76 -3.09 6.52
C VAL A 86 7.14 -4.39 7.00
N ASP A 87 6.32 -4.33 8.04
CA ASP A 87 5.79 -5.52 8.69
C ASP A 87 4.81 -6.28 7.80
N ASP A 88 4.03 -5.56 6.97
CA ASP A 88 3.06 -6.16 6.05
C ASP A 88 3.05 -5.40 4.73
N ALA A 89 2.28 -4.32 4.62
CA ALA A 89 2.24 -3.48 3.44
C ALA A 89 2.72 -2.06 3.76
N PRO A 90 3.26 -1.33 2.77
CA PRO A 90 3.78 0.03 3.03
C PRO A 90 2.68 1.04 3.32
N PHE A 91 1.44 0.76 2.93
CA PHE A 91 0.29 1.64 3.11
C PHE A 91 -0.88 0.91 3.75
N VAL A 92 -1.81 1.67 4.31
CA VAL A 92 -3.10 1.16 4.79
C VAL A 92 -4.22 1.95 4.12
N ALA A 93 -5.15 1.26 3.47
CA ALA A 93 -6.35 1.89 2.92
C ALA A 93 -7.35 2.12 4.06
N VAL A 94 -7.56 3.39 4.40
CA VAL A 94 -8.31 3.80 5.59
C VAL A 94 -9.72 4.28 5.26
N SER A 95 -10.02 4.54 3.99
CA SER A 95 -11.36 4.93 3.57
C SER A 95 -11.72 4.41 2.19
N LEU A 96 -13.02 4.28 1.95
CA LEU A 96 -13.59 3.79 0.71
C LEU A 96 -14.71 4.71 0.27
N GLN A 97 -14.68 5.14 -0.99
CA GLN A 97 -15.79 5.80 -1.68
C GLN A 97 -16.31 4.88 -2.76
N VAL A 98 -17.63 4.74 -2.83
CA VAL A 98 -18.31 3.89 -3.80
C VAL A 98 -19.07 4.77 -4.77
N GLU A 99 -18.81 4.60 -6.06
CA GLU A 99 -19.50 5.29 -7.14
C GLU A 99 -20.17 4.25 -8.05
N GLY A 100 -21.40 4.53 -8.47
CA GLY A 100 -22.14 3.61 -9.33
C GLY A 100 -22.67 2.37 -8.61
N GLU A 101 -23.27 1.47 -9.37
CA GLU A 101 -23.90 0.24 -8.85
C GLU A 101 -23.65 -0.94 -9.78
N GLY A 102 -23.72 -2.15 -9.24
CA GLY A 102 -23.57 -3.39 -9.99
C GLY A 102 -22.21 -3.48 -10.69
N GLU A 103 -22.20 -3.90 -11.94
CA GLU A 103 -20.96 -4.05 -12.71
C GLU A 103 -20.31 -2.71 -13.09
N ALA A 104 -21.07 -1.61 -13.01
CA ALA A 104 -20.58 -0.24 -13.26
C ALA A 104 -19.97 0.40 -12.00
N GLN A 105 -19.96 -0.31 -10.88
CA GLN A 105 -19.45 0.19 -9.61
C GLN A 105 -17.94 0.48 -9.69
N VAL A 106 -17.55 1.56 -9.03
CA VAL A 106 -16.16 1.98 -8.89
C VAL A 106 -15.82 2.15 -7.42
N LEU A 107 -14.76 1.50 -6.98
CA LEU A 107 -14.28 1.55 -5.60
C LEU A 107 -13.00 2.39 -5.54
N ARG A 108 -13.09 3.53 -4.86
CA ARG A 108 -11.96 4.45 -4.65
C ARG A 108 -11.48 4.33 -3.22
N PHE A 109 -10.23 3.93 -3.05
CA PHE A 109 -9.57 3.81 -1.75
C PHE A 109 -8.67 5.00 -1.49
N THR A 110 -8.63 5.46 -0.24
CA THR A 110 -7.67 6.48 0.21
C THR A 110 -6.79 5.87 1.30
N THR A 111 -5.48 6.06 1.17
CA THR A 111 -4.51 5.53 2.13
C THR A 111 -4.26 6.47 3.29
N ASN A 112 -3.59 5.96 4.31
CA ASN A 112 -3.16 6.72 5.50
C ASN A 112 -2.18 7.85 5.18
N VAL A 113 -1.56 7.83 4.00
CA VAL A 113 -0.69 8.92 3.51
C VAL A 113 -1.36 9.74 2.40
N GLU A 114 -2.69 9.64 2.31
CA GLU A 114 -3.54 10.42 1.40
C GLU A 114 -3.39 10.10 -0.09
N ASP A 115 -2.78 8.97 -0.44
CA ASP A 115 -2.83 8.48 -1.82
C ASP A 115 -4.21 7.91 -2.12
N GLU A 116 -4.68 8.11 -3.34
CA GLU A 116 -5.91 7.52 -3.82
C GLU A 116 -5.62 6.47 -4.89
N THR A 117 -6.42 5.39 -4.88
CA THR A 117 -6.36 4.37 -5.92
C THR A 117 -7.77 3.85 -6.21
N ILE A 118 -8.03 3.59 -7.49
CA ILE A 118 -9.31 3.02 -7.94
C ILE A 118 -9.05 1.56 -8.30
N ALA A 119 -9.72 0.65 -7.60
CA ALA A 119 -9.59 -0.77 -7.88
C ALA A 119 -10.06 -1.08 -9.31
N GLY A 120 -9.29 -1.87 -10.02
CA GLY A 120 -9.55 -2.23 -11.41
C GLY A 120 -8.40 -3.06 -11.99
N ALA A 121 -8.34 -3.16 -13.30
CA ALA A 121 -7.31 -3.95 -13.98
C ALA A 121 -5.89 -3.49 -13.68
N GLU A 122 -5.67 -2.18 -13.56
CA GLU A 122 -4.35 -1.60 -13.27
C GLU A 122 -4.03 -1.55 -11.77
N HIS A 123 -5.05 -1.56 -10.92
CA HIS A 123 -4.94 -1.54 -9.47
C HIS A 123 -5.77 -2.67 -8.88
N PRO A 124 -5.30 -3.93 -9.01
CA PRO A 124 -6.12 -5.07 -8.56
C PRO A 124 -6.26 -5.11 -7.04
N LEU A 125 -7.39 -5.65 -6.62
CA LEU A 125 -7.68 -6.00 -5.25
C LEU A 125 -7.44 -7.51 -5.09
N ARG A 126 -6.79 -7.91 -4.01
CA ARG A 126 -6.57 -9.32 -3.70
C ARG A 126 -6.81 -9.61 -2.23
N VAL A 127 -7.13 -10.84 -1.91
CA VAL A 127 -7.27 -11.29 -0.52
C VAL A 127 -6.35 -12.48 -0.32
N ALA A 128 -5.45 -12.37 0.66
CA ALA A 128 -4.61 -13.46 1.11
C ALA A 128 -5.22 -14.08 2.35
N LEU A 129 -5.20 -15.41 2.44
CA LEU A 129 -5.67 -16.13 3.62
C LEU A 129 -4.47 -16.60 4.44
N ASP A 130 -4.54 -16.41 5.76
CA ASP A 130 -3.56 -16.98 6.68
C ASP A 130 -3.62 -18.51 6.59
N ALA A 131 -2.45 -19.14 6.47
CA ALA A 131 -2.37 -20.59 6.27
C ALA A 131 -2.90 -21.40 7.46
N GLN A 132 -2.87 -20.83 8.66
CA GLN A 132 -3.27 -21.52 9.90
C GLN A 132 -4.68 -21.11 10.33
N THR A 133 -4.96 -19.81 10.37
CA THR A 133 -6.22 -19.27 10.90
C THR A 133 -7.30 -19.08 9.83
N GLN A 134 -6.91 -19.07 8.55
CA GLN A 134 -7.77 -18.73 7.41
C GLN A 134 -8.33 -17.29 7.50
N GLU A 135 -7.76 -16.44 8.33
CA GLU A 135 -8.13 -15.04 8.39
C GLU A 135 -7.75 -14.32 7.09
N PRO A 136 -8.67 -13.54 6.52
CA PRO A 136 -8.38 -12.80 5.30
C PRO A 136 -7.57 -11.55 5.57
N SER A 137 -6.59 -11.29 4.72
CA SER A 137 -5.89 -10.01 4.64
C SER A 137 -6.10 -9.44 3.24
N PRO A 138 -6.90 -8.37 3.12
CA PRO A 138 -7.20 -7.77 1.82
C PRO A 138 -6.20 -6.67 1.48
N TYR A 139 -5.82 -6.60 0.21
CA TYR A 139 -4.88 -5.62 -0.31
C TYR A 139 -5.42 -4.98 -1.58
N VAL A 140 -5.06 -3.73 -1.80
CA VAL A 140 -5.31 -3.04 -3.06
C VAL A 140 -4.00 -2.44 -3.58
N HIS A 141 -3.75 -2.59 -4.86
CA HIS A 141 -2.57 -2.01 -5.51
C HIS A 141 -2.66 -0.49 -5.53
N VAL A 142 -1.59 0.20 -5.13
CA VAL A 142 -1.53 1.66 -5.08
C VAL A 142 -0.70 2.21 -6.24
N ARG A 143 0.57 1.85 -6.32
CA ARG A 143 1.47 2.29 -7.40
C ARG A 143 2.69 1.38 -7.49
N SER A 144 3.33 1.32 -8.66
CA SER A 144 4.48 0.43 -8.91
C SER A 144 4.18 -1.00 -8.43
N ASN A 145 4.96 -1.56 -7.54
CA ASN A 145 4.69 -2.84 -6.89
C ASN A 145 4.35 -2.65 -5.40
N LEU A 146 3.75 -1.53 -5.04
CA LEU A 146 3.37 -1.17 -3.67
C LEU A 146 1.86 -1.30 -3.49
N GLU A 147 1.48 -1.98 -2.42
CA GLU A 147 0.09 -2.24 -2.05
C GLU A 147 -0.27 -1.56 -0.73
N ALA A 148 -1.56 -1.37 -0.52
CA ALA A 148 -2.13 -0.98 0.77
C ALA A 148 -2.87 -2.18 1.38
N LEU A 149 -2.64 -2.44 2.66
CA LEU A 149 -3.50 -3.32 3.43
C LEU A 149 -4.83 -2.60 3.67
N ILE A 150 -5.94 -3.22 3.31
CA ILE A 150 -7.26 -2.63 3.52
C ILE A 150 -7.62 -2.76 4.99
N HIS A 151 -7.87 -1.63 5.66
CA HIS A 151 -8.26 -1.59 7.06
C HIS A 151 -9.53 -2.41 7.30
N ARG A 152 -9.62 -3.06 8.47
CA ARG A 152 -10.75 -3.94 8.83
C ARG A 152 -12.11 -3.30 8.58
N ASN A 153 -12.30 -2.05 9.01
CA ASN A 153 -13.57 -1.36 8.83
C ASN A 153 -13.92 -1.14 7.36
N VAL A 154 -12.91 -0.90 6.52
CA VAL A 154 -13.09 -0.78 5.07
C VAL A 154 -13.41 -2.14 4.45
N PHE A 155 -12.75 -3.20 4.92
CA PHE A 155 -13.04 -4.55 4.46
C PHE A 155 -14.49 -4.96 4.77
N TYR A 156 -15.02 -4.58 5.92
CA TYR A 156 -16.44 -4.83 6.25
C TYR A 156 -17.38 -4.13 5.28
N GLN A 157 -17.02 -2.92 4.82
CA GLN A 157 -17.79 -2.23 3.78
C GLN A 157 -17.76 -3.00 2.46
N LEU A 158 -16.62 -3.58 2.10
CA LEU A 158 -16.51 -4.43 0.90
C LEU A 158 -17.40 -5.68 1.03
N VAL A 159 -17.43 -6.29 2.20
CA VAL A 159 -18.27 -7.47 2.44
C VAL A 159 -19.75 -7.13 2.25
N GLU A 160 -20.20 -5.94 2.67
CA GLU A 160 -21.58 -5.48 2.45
C GLU A 160 -21.91 -5.25 0.98
N LEU A 161 -20.91 -4.93 0.16
CA LEU A 161 -21.05 -4.72 -1.29
C LEU A 161 -20.89 -6.02 -2.09
N ALA A 162 -20.50 -7.10 -1.43
CA ALA A 162 -20.18 -8.35 -2.10
C ALA A 162 -21.42 -9.01 -2.71
N VAL A 163 -21.23 -9.53 -3.92
CA VAL A 163 -22.25 -10.28 -4.65
C VAL A 163 -21.70 -11.65 -5.02
N PRO A 164 -22.56 -12.67 -5.13
CA PRO A 164 -22.12 -14.01 -5.50
C PRO A 164 -21.82 -14.09 -7.00
N ARG A 165 -20.78 -14.85 -7.34
CA ARG A 165 -20.46 -15.21 -8.71
C ARG A 165 -19.86 -16.61 -8.74
N GLU A 166 -20.28 -17.42 -9.70
CA GLU A 166 -19.73 -18.74 -9.88
C GLU A 166 -18.44 -18.66 -10.69
N ILE A 167 -17.35 -19.19 -10.13
CA ILE A 167 -16.04 -19.27 -10.79
C ILE A 167 -15.45 -20.64 -10.52
N GLY A 168 -15.15 -21.38 -11.59
CA GLY A 168 -14.52 -22.71 -11.48
C GLY A 168 -15.32 -23.72 -10.68
N GLY A 169 -16.66 -23.69 -10.78
CA GLY A 169 -17.55 -24.61 -10.08
C GLY A 169 -17.80 -24.27 -8.61
N LYS A 170 -17.30 -23.15 -8.14
CA LYS A 170 -17.53 -22.66 -6.76
C LYS A 170 -18.16 -21.27 -6.79
N THR A 171 -18.99 -20.97 -5.80
CA THR A 171 -19.59 -19.66 -5.65
C THR A 171 -18.69 -18.78 -4.79
N TRP A 172 -18.23 -17.68 -5.36
CA TRP A 172 -17.42 -16.69 -4.69
C TRP A 172 -18.25 -15.47 -4.35
N LEU A 173 -18.00 -14.89 -3.19
CA LEU A 173 -18.43 -13.54 -2.87
C LEU A 173 -17.33 -12.58 -3.32
N GLY A 174 -17.70 -11.55 -4.03
CA GLY A 174 -16.73 -10.58 -4.54
C GLY A 174 -17.35 -9.24 -4.86
N VAL A 175 -16.51 -8.31 -5.24
CA VAL A 175 -16.93 -6.93 -5.51
C VAL A 175 -16.54 -6.53 -6.93
N TRP A 176 -17.40 -5.72 -7.54
CA TRP A 176 -17.11 -5.11 -8.84
C TRP A 176 -16.40 -3.78 -8.64
N SER A 177 -15.40 -3.52 -9.44
CA SER A 177 -14.79 -2.20 -9.57
C SER A 177 -14.07 -2.06 -10.90
N GLY A 178 -14.29 -0.95 -11.58
CA GLY A 178 -13.62 -0.67 -12.85
C GLY A 178 -13.83 -1.73 -13.92
N GLY A 179 -14.99 -2.39 -13.93
CA GLY A 179 -15.31 -3.46 -14.86
C GLY A 179 -14.71 -4.81 -14.53
N GLN A 180 -14.04 -4.95 -13.39
CA GLN A 180 -13.43 -6.19 -12.92
C GLN A 180 -14.17 -6.72 -11.69
N PHE A 181 -14.31 -8.06 -11.62
CA PHE A 181 -14.81 -8.74 -10.43
C PHE A 181 -13.64 -9.23 -9.59
N PHE A 182 -13.61 -8.85 -8.33
CA PHE A 182 -12.58 -9.26 -7.38
C PHE A 182 -13.19 -10.17 -6.32
N PRO A 183 -12.86 -11.48 -6.32
CA PRO A 183 -13.30 -12.39 -5.27
C PRO A 183 -12.68 -11.98 -3.93
N ILE A 184 -13.49 -11.94 -2.87
CA ILE A 184 -13.03 -11.64 -1.52
C ILE A 184 -13.19 -12.79 -0.55
N GLY A 185 -13.97 -13.81 -0.90
CA GLY A 185 -14.15 -15.01 -0.11
C GLY A 185 -15.05 -16.02 -0.79
N LEU A 186 -14.97 -17.28 -0.36
CA LEU A 186 -15.91 -18.30 -0.77
C LEU A 186 -17.23 -18.11 -0.04
N GLN A 187 -18.34 -18.30 -0.74
CA GLN A 187 -19.64 -18.35 -0.10
C GLN A 187 -19.72 -19.61 0.77
N PRO A 188 -20.10 -19.50 2.04
CA PRO A 188 -20.31 -20.69 2.88
C PRO A 188 -21.42 -21.56 2.32
N ASP A 189 -21.25 -22.90 2.43
CA ASP A 189 -22.28 -23.89 2.05
C ASP A 189 -23.51 -23.81 2.97
#